data_6033a63221145c4765b4f8f4b1304379
#
_entry.id   6033a63221145c4765b4f8f4b1304379
#
_cell.length_a   1.000
_cell.length_b   1.000
_cell.length_c   1.000
_cell.angle_alpha   90.00
_cell.angle_beta   90.00
_cell.angle_gamma   90.00
#
_symmetry.space_group_name_H-M   'P 1'
#
loop_
_entity.id
_entity.type
_entity.pdbx_description
1 polymer ?
#
loop_
_entity_poly.entity_id
_entity_poly.type
_entity_poly.pdbx_seq_one_letter_code
_entity_poly.pdbx_strand_id
1 'polypeptide(L)'
;MPDLIEVQRICGLLDREQIGRSEFLALFTRQMALDVGCSRAGVRILLDSAPSRILRCVAMYEPASERSVSALDIDGDSAPEYFRALVRDGAVMAADARQDPATAGFGVGYLVPMDVYSLLDVNFSVNGLMFGTFTCEQVGEPQQWTPHQLRLLRRIAARASLSLLQAVTATIDTTPGALWDPSSPSRLITMTMPLPEDEKN
;
A
#
# COMPACT_ATOMS: atom_id res chain seq x y z
N MET A 1 -8.97 7.02 21.97
CA MET A 1 -8.20 6.87 20.72
C MET A 1 -7.98 5.40 20.51
N PRO A 2 -8.16 4.82 19.31
CA PRO A 2 -7.76 3.44 19.06
C PRO A 2 -6.29 3.31 19.41
N ASP A 3 -6.01 2.34 20.24
CA ASP A 3 -4.65 2.06 20.70
C ASP A 3 -4.00 1.18 19.62
N LEU A 4 -2.83 1.55 19.09
CA LEU A 4 -2.12 0.76 18.08
C LEU A 4 -1.44 -0.48 18.67
N ILE A 5 -1.91 -0.99 19.81
CA ILE A 5 -1.32 -2.13 20.53
C ILE A 5 -1.21 -3.34 19.61
N GLU A 6 -2.28 -3.64 18.87
CA GLU A 6 -2.29 -4.81 18.01
C GLU A 6 -1.37 -4.64 16.77
N VAL A 7 -1.36 -3.48 16.14
CA VAL A 7 -0.40 -3.16 15.09
C VAL A 7 1.04 -3.29 15.59
N GLN A 8 1.32 -2.78 16.80
CA GLN A 8 2.65 -2.89 17.42
C GLN A 8 3.02 -4.34 17.72
N ARG A 9 2.05 -5.13 18.21
CA ARG A 9 2.25 -6.57 18.47
C ARG A 9 2.60 -7.31 17.18
N ILE A 10 1.85 -7.09 16.11
CA ILE A 10 2.07 -7.73 14.80
C ILE A 10 3.44 -7.34 14.23
N CYS A 11 3.82 -6.06 14.25
CA CYS A 11 5.17 -5.63 13.86
C CYS A 11 6.25 -6.32 14.70
N GLY A 12 6.06 -6.37 16.03
CA GLY A 12 7.01 -7.02 16.92
C GLY A 12 7.13 -8.53 16.73
N LEU A 13 6.11 -9.22 16.23
CA LEU A 13 6.20 -10.64 15.87
C LEU A 13 7.11 -10.85 14.65
N LEU A 14 6.98 -9.98 13.62
CA LEU A 14 7.87 -10.01 12.46
C LEU A 14 9.31 -9.66 12.84
N ASP A 15 9.51 -8.56 13.60
CA ASP A 15 10.83 -8.07 14.00
C ASP A 15 11.61 -9.12 14.82
N ARG A 16 10.90 -10.02 15.53
CA ARG A 16 11.48 -11.14 16.28
C ARG A 16 11.47 -12.47 15.52
N GLU A 17 11.17 -12.44 14.23
CA GLU A 17 11.10 -13.65 13.37
C GLU A 17 10.13 -14.74 13.88
N GLN A 18 9.10 -14.33 14.64
CA GLN A 18 8.09 -15.25 15.18
C GLN A 18 6.99 -15.58 14.16
N ILE A 19 6.84 -14.74 13.13
CA ILE A 19 5.95 -14.98 11.99
C ILE A 19 6.69 -14.67 10.69
N GLY A 20 6.29 -15.36 9.62
CA GLY A 20 6.78 -15.10 8.27
C GLY A 20 6.09 -13.87 7.64
N ARG A 21 6.62 -13.42 6.50
CA ARG A 21 6.16 -12.23 5.77
C ARG A 21 4.71 -12.31 5.32
N SER A 22 4.32 -13.44 4.74
CA SER A 22 2.95 -13.64 4.26
C SER A 22 1.96 -13.57 5.41
N GLU A 23 2.30 -14.16 6.55
CA GLU A 23 1.48 -14.11 7.76
C GLU A 23 1.43 -12.69 8.33
N PHE A 24 2.58 -11.99 8.39
CA PHE A 24 2.62 -10.58 8.78
C PHE A 24 1.69 -9.73 7.93
N LEU A 25 1.79 -9.81 6.60
CA LEU A 25 0.97 -9.03 5.68
C LEU A 25 -0.52 -9.34 5.85
N ALA A 26 -0.89 -10.60 6.03
CA ALA A 26 -2.28 -11.00 6.26
C ALA A 26 -2.83 -10.45 7.58
N LEU A 27 -2.10 -10.60 8.69
CA LEU A 27 -2.49 -10.07 10.00
C LEU A 27 -2.55 -8.55 10.01
N PHE A 28 -1.56 -7.90 9.38
CA PHE A 28 -1.45 -6.45 9.34
C PHE A 28 -2.59 -5.81 8.53
N THR A 29 -2.88 -6.31 7.32
CA THR A 29 -3.96 -5.76 6.49
C THR A 29 -5.33 -6.03 7.11
N ARG A 30 -5.51 -7.19 7.76
CA ARG A 30 -6.70 -7.48 8.55
C ARG A 30 -6.89 -6.47 9.67
N GLN A 31 -5.86 -6.23 10.48
CA GLN A 31 -5.94 -5.30 11.60
C GLN A 31 -6.20 -3.87 11.10
N MET A 32 -5.53 -3.45 10.03
CA MET A 32 -5.74 -2.13 9.43
C MET A 32 -7.19 -1.94 8.96
N ALA A 33 -7.79 -2.95 8.32
CA ALA A 33 -9.20 -2.89 7.88
C ALA A 33 -10.17 -2.72 9.06
N LEU A 34 -9.93 -3.44 10.15
CA LEU A 34 -10.75 -3.38 11.37
C LEU A 34 -10.59 -2.03 12.10
N ASP A 35 -9.37 -1.54 12.24
CA ASP A 35 -9.09 -0.29 12.96
C ASP A 35 -9.63 0.93 12.22
N VAL A 36 -9.48 0.98 10.89
CA VAL A 36 -9.94 2.09 10.06
C VAL A 36 -11.46 1.99 9.78
N GLY A 37 -12.00 0.78 9.78
CA GLY A 37 -13.42 0.53 9.47
C GLY A 37 -13.72 0.75 7.99
N CYS A 38 -13.09 -0.06 7.12
CA CYS A 38 -13.25 0.02 5.66
C CYS A 38 -13.58 -1.34 5.05
N SER A 39 -14.09 -1.33 3.81
CA SER A 39 -14.46 -2.57 3.09
C SER A 39 -13.26 -3.42 2.72
N ARG A 40 -12.11 -2.78 2.40
CA ARG A 40 -10.82 -3.44 2.14
C ARG A 40 -9.69 -2.60 2.67
N ALA A 41 -8.64 -3.26 3.15
CA ALA A 41 -7.39 -2.59 3.47
C ALA A 41 -6.21 -3.38 2.92
N GLY A 42 -5.23 -2.68 2.37
CA GLY A 42 -4.12 -3.32 1.68
C GLY A 42 -2.81 -2.55 1.76
N VAL A 43 -1.79 -3.20 1.26
CA VAL A 43 -0.45 -2.64 1.07
C VAL A 43 -0.10 -2.73 -0.40
N ARG A 44 0.39 -1.62 -0.95
CA ARG A 44 0.92 -1.55 -2.31
C ARG A 44 2.37 -1.13 -2.27
N ILE A 45 3.19 -1.74 -3.09
CA ILE A 45 4.61 -1.40 -3.25
C ILE A 45 4.80 -0.67 -4.56
N LEU A 46 5.56 0.41 -4.51
CA LEU A 46 5.95 1.17 -5.68
C LEU A 46 7.07 0.44 -6.42
N LEU A 47 6.79 0.02 -7.64
CA LEU A 47 7.78 -0.44 -8.60
C LEU A 47 8.03 0.71 -9.57
N ASP A 48 9.21 1.30 -9.48
CA ASP A 48 9.62 2.42 -10.34
C ASP A 48 10.79 1.97 -11.20
N SER A 49 10.46 1.39 -12.34
CA SER A 49 11.42 1.05 -13.38
C SER A 49 11.06 1.83 -14.64
N ALA A 50 11.88 2.86 -14.95
CA ALA A 50 11.67 3.63 -16.17
C ALA A 50 11.50 2.71 -17.41
N PRO A 51 10.48 2.95 -18.26
CA PRO A 51 9.62 4.13 -18.30
C PRO A 51 8.37 4.05 -17.43
N SER A 52 8.04 2.94 -16.80
CA SER A 52 6.76 2.75 -16.12
C SER A 52 6.87 2.78 -14.60
N ARG A 53 5.83 3.29 -13.97
CA ARG A 53 5.65 3.35 -12.52
C ARG A 53 4.38 2.58 -12.16
N ILE A 54 4.48 1.60 -11.26
CA ILE A 54 3.37 0.72 -10.90
C ILE A 54 3.28 0.63 -9.38
N LEU A 55 2.07 0.78 -8.83
CA LEU A 55 1.77 0.39 -7.45
C LEU A 55 1.18 -1.02 -7.45
N ARG A 56 2.01 -1.99 -7.13
CA ARG A 56 1.63 -3.40 -7.05
C ARG A 56 0.99 -3.72 -5.71
N CYS A 57 -0.17 -4.35 -5.73
CA CYS A 57 -0.79 -4.87 -4.53
C CYS A 57 -0.06 -6.12 -4.04
N VAL A 58 0.52 -6.06 -2.84
CA VAL A 58 1.22 -7.20 -2.22
C VAL A 58 0.37 -7.91 -1.16
N ALA A 59 -0.60 -7.22 -0.60
CA ALA A 59 -1.60 -7.80 0.30
C ALA A 59 -2.85 -6.93 0.34
N MET A 60 -4.02 -7.56 0.41
CA MET A 60 -5.29 -6.91 0.66
C MET A 60 -6.22 -7.83 1.44
N TYR A 61 -6.91 -7.31 2.43
CA TYR A 61 -7.87 -8.03 3.25
C TYR A 61 -9.26 -7.42 3.13
N GLU A 62 -10.28 -8.27 3.06
CA GLU A 62 -11.69 -7.90 2.97
C GLU A 62 -12.46 -8.47 4.16
N PRO A 63 -12.91 -7.64 5.11
CA PRO A 63 -13.66 -8.07 6.29
C PRO A 63 -14.95 -8.83 5.97
N ALA A 64 -15.69 -8.44 4.93
CA ALA A 64 -16.95 -9.06 4.58
C ALA A 64 -16.84 -10.55 4.22
N SER A 65 -15.72 -10.95 3.62
CA SER A 65 -15.41 -12.36 3.31
C SER A 65 -14.44 -13.01 4.29
N GLU A 66 -13.93 -12.25 5.25
CA GLU A 66 -12.92 -12.65 6.25
C GLU A 66 -11.65 -13.27 5.65
N ARG A 67 -11.21 -12.78 4.48
CA ARG A 67 -10.07 -13.35 3.76
C ARG A 67 -9.20 -12.31 3.06
N SER A 68 -7.99 -12.74 2.71
CA SER A 68 -7.16 -12.01 1.77
C SER A 68 -7.75 -12.12 0.36
N VAL A 69 -7.74 -11.01 -0.37
CA VAL A 69 -8.23 -10.90 -1.75
C VAL A 69 -7.13 -10.38 -2.66
N SER A 70 -7.21 -10.69 -3.93
CA SER A 70 -6.34 -10.11 -4.94
C SER A 70 -6.88 -8.75 -5.38
N ALA A 71 -5.99 -7.81 -5.66
CA ALA A 71 -6.33 -6.53 -6.24
C ALA A 71 -5.40 -6.22 -7.42
N LEU A 72 -5.95 -5.51 -8.41
CA LEU A 72 -5.19 -5.10 -9.58
C LEU A 72 -4.10 -4.09 -9.21
N ASP A 73 -3.04 -4.03 -10.02
CA ASP A 73 -2.01 -3.01 -9.93
C ASP A 73 -2.55 -1.65 -10.42
N ILE A 74 -2.01 -0.55 -9.89
CA ILE A 74 -2.30 0.81 -10.37
C ILE A 74 -1.13 1.28 -11.22
N ASP A 75 -1.42 1.57 -12.48
CA ASP A 75 -0.46 2.11 -13.42
C ASP A 75 -0.26 3.61 -13.18
N GLY A 76 0.99 4.03 -12.96
CA GLY A 76 1.36 5.41 -12.68
C GLY A 76 1.21 6.35 -13.87
N ASP A 77 1.31 5.84 -15.09
CA ASP A 77 1.15 6.66 -16.29
C ASP A 77 -0.31 7.07 -16.49
N SER A 78 -1.25 6.23 -16.03
CA SER A 78 -2.68 6.55 -16.02
C SER A 78 -3.11 7.45 -14.84
N ALA A 79 -2.27 7.60 -13.81
CA ALA A 79 -2.62 8.26 -12.55
C ALA A 79 -1.61 9.32 -12.08
N PRO A 80 -1.14 10.26 -12.92
CA PRO A 80 -0.09 11.22 -12.54
C PRO A 80 -0.51 12.16 -11.39
N GLU A 81 -1.79 12.53 -11.33
CA GLU A 81 -2.33 13.41 -10.26
C GLU A 81 -2.34 12.71 -8.91
N TYR A 82 -2.65 11.41 -8.88
CA TYR A 82 -2.62 10.59 -7.69
C TYR A 82 -1.20 10.52 -7.09
N PHE A 83 -0.20 10.25 -7.93
CA PHE A 83 1.20 10.22 -7.47
C PHE A 83 1.68 11.59 -7.01
N ARG A 84 1.28 12.67 -7.68
CA ARG A 84 1.58 14.03 -7.23
C ARG A 84 0.99 14.35 -5.85
N ALA A 85 -0.27 13.96 -5.61
CA ALA A 85 -0.92 14.13 -4.32
C ALA A 85 -0.24 13.31 -3.22
N LEU A 86 0.11 12.04 -3.48
CA LEU A 86 0.83 11.21 -2.51
C LEU A 86 2.20 11.78 -2.13
N VAL A 87 2.94 12.34 -3.09
CA VAL A 87 4.25 12.93 -2.83
C VAL A 87 4.12 14.27 -2.09
N ARG A 88 3.17 15.13 -2.51
CA ARG A 88 2.99 16.47 -1.94
C ARG A 88 2.37 16.43 -0.54
N ASP A 89 1.29 15.66 -0.38
CA ASP A 89 0.42 15.69 0.81
C ASP A 89 0.62 14.46 1.72
N GLY A 90 1.34 13.45 1.22
CA GLY A 90 1.56 12.19 1.92
C GLY A 90 0.31 11.30 2.00
N ALA A 91 -0.80 11.72 1.42
CA ALA A 91 -2.06 10.99 1.44
C ALA A 91 -2.99 11.43 0.30
N VAL A 92 -3.91 10.54 -0.07
CA VAL A 92 -5.08 10.82 -0.90
C VAL A 92 -6.33 10.41 -0.13
N MET A 93 -7.35 11.28 -0.10
CA MET A 93 -8.61 11.03 0.59
C MET A 93 -9.77 11.42 -0.35
N ALA A 94 -10.26 10.45 -1.11
CA ALA A 94 -11.32 10.62 -2.09
C ALA A 94 -12.62 9.96 -1.61
N ALA A 95 -13.65 10.77 -1.36
CA ALA A 95 -14.97 10.28 -0.96
C ALA A 95 -15.73 9.66 -2.12
N ASP A 96 -15.52 10.18 -3.33
CA ASP A 96 -15.92 9.57 -4.59
C ASP A 96 -14.67 9.47 -5.48
N ALA A 97 -13.98 8.34 -5.39
CA ALA A 97 -12.72 8.13 -6.09
C ALA A 97 -12.87 8.09 -7.62
N ARG A 98 -14.08 7.80 -8.11
CA ARG A 98 -14.36 7.76 -9.55
C ARG A 98 -14.52 9.15 -10.14
N GLN A 99 -14.82 10.15 -9.32
CA GLN A 99 -15.01 11.55 -9.71
C GLN A 99 -13.87 12.48 -9.22
N ASP A 100 -13.10 12.03 -8.24
CA ASP A 100 -12.03 12.85 -7.66
C ASP A 100 -10.89 13.05 -8.68
N PRO A 101 -10.44 14.30 -8.91
CA PRO A 101 -9.39 14.59 -9.89
C PRO A 101 -8.07 13.85 -9.65
N ALA A 102 -7.74 13.52 -8.40
CA ALA A 102 -6.53 12.78 -8.10
C ALA A 102 -6.63 11.29 -8.47
N THR A 103 -7.83 10.70 -8.45
CA THR A 103 -8.00 9.25 -8.59
C THR A 103 -8.75 8.83 -9.85
N ALA A 104 -9.48 9.74 -10.51
CA ALA A 104 -10.27 9.43 -11.70
C ALA A 104 -9.43 8.84 -12.86
N GLY A 105 -8.13 9.16 -12.93
CA GLY A 105 -7.23 8.68 -13.97
C GLY A 105 -7.08 7.16 -14.03
N PHE A 106 -7.22 6.44 -12.91
CA PHE A 106 -7.21 4.98 -12.88
C PHE A 106 -8.62 4.35 -12.71
N GLY A 107 -9.67 5.13 -12.97
CA GLY A 107 -11.05 4.70 -12.85
C GLY A 107 -11.37 3.43 -13.63
N VAL A 108 -11.07 3.43 -14.93
CA VAL A 108 -11.36 2.30 -15.83
C VAL A 108 -10.45 1.09 -15.56
N GLY A 109 -9.17 1.35 -15.24
CA GLY A 109 -8.19 0.28 -15.03
C GLY A 109 -8.27 -0.38 -13.66
N TYR A 110 -8.82 0.33 -12.66
CA TYR A 110 -8.83 -0.14 -11.28
C TYR A 110 -10.18 0.06 -10.58
N LEU A 111 -10.65 1.31 -10.39
CA LEU A 111 -11.77 1.60 -9.50
C LEU A 111 -13.07 0.91 -9.93
N VAL A 112 -13.38 0.90 -11.23
CA VAL A 112 -14.60 0.27 -11.76
C VAL A 112 -14.52 -1.25 -11.70
N PRO A 113 -13.46 -1.93 -12.21
CA PRO A 113 -13.34 -3.38 -12.12
C PRO A 113 -13.30 -3.92 -10.70
N MET A 114 -12.74 -3.16 -9.75
CA MET A 114 -12.63 -3.55 -8.33
C MET A 114 -13.83 -3.09 -7.49
N ASP A 115 -14.82 -2.45 -8.11
CA ASP A 115 -16.00 -1.86 -7.47
C ASP A 115 -15.69 -0.87 -6.33
N VAL A 116 -14.58 -0.13 -6.47
CA VAL A 116 -14.14 0.86 -5.50
C VAL A 116 -14.85 2.18 -5.75
N TYR A 117 -15.44 2.75 -4.70
CA TYR A 117 -16.11 4.05 -4.71
C TYR A 117 -15.34 5.11 -3.94
N SER A 118 -14.75 4.78 -2.80
CA SER A 118 -13.99 5.74 -2.01
C SER A 118 -12.61 5.18 -1.68
N LEU A 119 -11.62 6.07 -1.62
CA LEU A 119 -10.23 5.69 -1.41
C LEU A 119 -9.59 6.59 -0.33
N LEU A 120 -8.91 5.96 0.61
CA LEU A 120 -8.05 6.61 1.59
C LEU A 120 -6.68 5.96 1.57
N ASP A 121 -5.71 6.65 0.98
CA ASP A 121 -4.34 6.18 0.89
C ASP A 121 -3.39 7.07 1.67
N VAL A 122 -2.41 6.45 2.30
CA VAL A 122 -1.30 7.13 2.95
C VAL A 122 -0.01 6.55 2.41
N ASN A 123 0.96 7.39 2.08
CA ASN A 123 2.23 6.92 1.57
C ASN A 123 2.99 6.08 2.61
N PHE A 124 3.62 5.03 2.14
CA PHE A 124 4.58 4.23 2.85
C PHE A 124 5.98 4.78 2.56
N SER A 125 6.60 5.42 3.54
CA SER A 125 7.88 6.11 3.36
C SER A 125 8.85 5.79 4.48
N VAL A 126 10.13 5.66 4.13
CA VAL A 126 11.24 5.52 5.08
C VAL A 126 12.33 6.49 4.66
N ASN A 127 12.85 7.28 5.60
CA ASN A 127 13.87 8.31 5.36
C ASN A 127 13.51 9.29 4.22
N GLY A 128 12.23 9.64 4.10
CA GLY A 128 11.73 10.56 3.07
C GLY A 128 11.54 9.95 1.68
N LEU A 129 11.87 8.67 1.49
CA LEU A 129 11.64 7.95 0.23
C LEU A 129 10.32 7.17 0.32
N MET A 130 9.48 7.31 -0.70
CA MET A 130 8.23 6.58 -0.84
C MET A 130 8.50 5.19 -1.42
N PHE A 131 8.01 4.15 -0.73
CA PHE A 131 8.09 2.75 -1.15
C PHE A 131 6.74 2.16 -1.58
N GLY A 132 5.65 2.87 -1.36
CA GLY A 132 4.32 2.42 -1.70
C GLY A 132 3.23 3.14 -0.92
N THR A 133 2.09 2.47 -0.73
CA THR A 133 0.94 3.00 0.01
C THR A 133 0.33 1.96 0.95
N PHE A 134 -0.23 2.46 2.04
CA PHE A 134 -1.28 1.80 2.81
C PHE A 134 -2.60 2.29 2.25
N THR A 135 -3.46 1.39 1.82
CA THR A 135 -4.72 1.70 1.15
C THR A 135 -5.92 1.19 1.94
N CYS A 136 -6.96 2.01 2.02
CA CYS A 136 -8.27 1.66 2.53
C CYS A 136 -9.31 1.99 1.46
N GLU A 137 -10.15 1.04 1.13
CA GLU A 137 -11.13 1.14 0.06
C GLU A 137 -12.54 0.94 0.59
N GLN A 138 -13.48 1.68 0.04
CA GLN A 138 -14.90 1.43 0.20
C GLN A 138 -15.47 0.88 -1.09
N VAL A 139 -16.12 -0.28 -0.98
CA VAL A 139 -16.69 -1.04 -2.10
C VAL A 139 -18.20 -0.90 -2.07
N GLY A 140 -18.83 -0.91 -3.25
CA GLY A 140 -20.28 -0.94 -3.43
C GLY A 140 -20.96 0.41 -3.38
N GLU A 141 -20.53 1.32 -2.48
CA GLU A 141 -21.12 2.65 -2.35
C GLU A 141 -20.09 3.69 -1.85
N PRO A 142 -20.28 4.99 -2.18
CA PRO A 142 -19.41 6.05 -1.69
C PRO A 142 -19.50 6.24 -0.17
N GLN A 143 -18.35 6.51 0.45
CA GLN A 143 -18.24 6.83 1.88
C GLN A 143 -17.41 8.09 2.09
N GLN A 144 -17.85 8.96 3.01
CA GLN A 144 -17.04 10.08 3.47
C GLN A 144 -16.00 9.60 4.47
N TRP A 145 -14.73 9.80 4.15
CA TRP A 145 -13.65 9.58 5.09
C TRP A 145 -13.58 10.71 6.12
N THR A 146 -13.32 10.34 7.35
CA THR A 146 -13.19 11.31 8.45
C THR A 146 -11.74 11.72 8.66
N PRO A 147 -11.48 12.92 9.19
CA PRO A 147 -10.14 13.29 9.63
C PRO A 147 -9.54 12.35 10.70
N HIS A 148 -10.39 11.64 11.44
CA HIS A 148 -9.97 10.63 12.41
C HIS A 148 -9.36 9.41 11.71
N GLN A 149 -10.02 8.88 10.67
CA GLN A 149 -9.52 7.74 9.88
C GLN A 149 -8.20 8.07 9.20
N LEU A 150 -8.07 9.27 8.61
CA LEU A 150 -6.81 9.72 8.02
C LEU A 150 -5.67 9.77 9.06
N ARG A 151 -5.93 10.38 10.23
CA ARG A 151 -4.92 10.44 11.31
C ARG A 151 -4.56 9.04 11.81
N LEU A 152 -5.53 8.15 11.93
CA LEU A 152 -5.29 6.77 12.34
C LEU A 152 -4.42 6.03 11.33
N LEU A 153 -4.76 6.09 10.05
CA LEU A 153 -3.98 5.44 8.99
C LEU A 153 -2.55 6.00 8.91
N ARG A 154 -2.36 7.32 9.07
CA ARG A 154 -1.02 7.92 9.17
C ARG A 154 -0.21 7.40 10.36
N ARG A 155 -0.85 7.19 11.51
CA ARG A 155 -0.20 6.60 12.69
C ARG A 155 0.17 5.13 12.47
N ILE A 156 -0.70 4.36 11.84
CA ILE A 156 -0.43 2.98 11.42
C ILE A 156 0.78 2.98 10.47
N ALA A 157 0.77 3.83 9.45
CA ALA A 157 1.87 3.96 8.48
C ALA A 157 3.20 4.30 9.18
N ALA A 158 3.21 5.32 10.03
CA ALA A 158 4.41 5.71 10.77
C ALA A 158 4.97 4.57 11.65
N ARG A 159 4.09 3.73 12.20
CA ARG A 159 4.50 2.61 13.06
C ARG A 159 5.00 1.40 12.29
N ALA A 160 4.36 1.09 11.15
CA ALA A 160 4.59 -0.15 10.42
C ALA A 160 5.64 -0.03 9.31
N SER A 161 6.02 1.17 8.88
CA SER A 161 6.86 1.38 7.68
C SER A 161 8.19 0.62 7.73
N LEU A 162 8.88 0.59 8.87
CA LEU A 162 10.16 -0.15 8.98
C LEU A 162 9.95 -1.67 8.92
N SER A 163 9.01 -2.22 9.68
CA SER A 163 8.71 -3.66 9.66
C SER A 163 8.21 -4.08 8.28
N LEU A 164 7.39 -3.23 7.63
CA LEU A 164 6.94 -3.49 6.27
C LEU A 164 8.10 -3.47 5.27
N LEU A 165 9.00 -2.49 5.36
CA LEU A 165 10.19 -2.44 4.50
C LEU A 165 11.00 -3.73 4.61
N GLN A 166 11.24 -4.23 5.83
CA GLN A 166 11.90 -5.51 6.05
C GLN A 166 11.13 -6.67 5.42
N ALA A 167 9.79 -6.70 5.56
CA ALA A 167 8.95 -7.74 4.99
C ALA A 167 9.01 -7.79 3.46
N VAL A 168 9.14 -6.65 2.79
CA VAL A 168 9.12 -6.58 1.31
C VAL A 168 10.51 -6.57 0.68
N THR A 169 11.57 -6.08 1.37
CA THR A 169 12.92 -5.97 0.81
C THR A 169 13.75 -7.23 0.92
N ALA A 170 13.49 -8.10 1.88
CA ALA A 170 14.23 -9.36 1.98
C ALA A 170 13.94 -10.33 0.80
N THR A 171 13.11 -9.95 -0.19
CA THR A 171 12.96 -10.63 -1.48
C THR A 171 13.88 -10.03 -2.55
N ILE A 172 14.58 -8.94 -2.23
CA ILE A 172 15.53 -8.30 -3.14
C ILE A 172 16.89 -8.93 -2.85
N ASP A 173 17.36 -9.72 -3.80
CA ASP A 173 18.76 -10.13 -3.84
C ASP A 173 19.60 -8.85 -3.92
N THR A 174 20.24 -8.49 -2.81
CA THR A 174 21.10 -7.31 -2.72
C THR A 174 22.39 -7.63 -3.45
N THR A 175 22.38 -7.51 -4.78
CA THR A 175 23.62 -7.43 -5.54
C THR A 175 24.35 -6.15 -5.08
N PRO A 176 25.53 -6.25 -4.47
CA PRO A 176 26.29 -5.08 -4.04
C PRO A 176 26.70 -4.28 -5.28
N GLY A 177 26.05 -3.14 -5.51
CA GLY A 177 26.33 -2.27 -6.66
C GLY A 177 25.24 -1.29 -7.01
N ALA A 178 24.04 -1.47 -6.51
CA ALA A 178 22.91 -0.54 -6.71
C ALA A 178 22.69 0.34 -5.47
N LEU A 179 23.76 0.92 -4.91
CA LEU A 179 23.64 1.87 -3.82
C LEU A 179 23.35 3.27 -4.35
N TRP A 180 22.36 3.86 -3.73
CA TRP A 180 21.84 5.21 -3.85
C TRP A 180 22.91 6.27 -4.22
N ASP A 181 22.69 6.99 -5.32
CA ASP A 181 23.43 8.18 -5.70
C ASP A 181 22.60 9.42 -5.32
N PRO A 182 23.03 10.20 -4.31
CA PRO A 182 22.30 11.37 -3.84
C PRO A 182 22.24 12.52 -4.87
N SER A 183 22.99 12.45 -5.96
CA SER A 183 23.04 13.48 -7.00
C SER A 183 22.05 13.22 -8.16
N SER A 184 21.33 12.08 -8.16
CA SER A 184 20.37 11.74 -9.21
C SER A 184 18.93 11.96 -8.72
N PRO A 185 18.17 12.91 -9.28
CA PRO A 185 16.78 13.19 -8.87
C PRO A 185 15.76 12.12 -9.25
N SER A 186 16.16 10.98 -9.78
CA SER A 186 15.25 9.99 -10.39
C SER A 186 15.67 8.54 -10.18
N ARG A 187 16.16 8.16 -9.00
CA ARG A 187 16.37 6.73 -8.71
C ARG A 187 15.57 6.29 -7.50
N LEU A 188 14.32 5.98 -7.73
CA LEU A 188 13.57 5.04 -6.92
C LEU A 188 14.16 3.64 -7.14
N ILE A 189 14.31 2.87 -6.08
CA ILE A 189 14.93 1.53 -6.10
C ILE A 189 14.12 0.63 -7.03
N THR A 190 14.74 0.08 -8.05
CA THR A 190 14.14 -0.95 -8.91
C THR A 190 14.03 -2.24 -8.09
N MET A 191 12.85 -2.52 -7.58
CA MET A 191 12.54 -3.78 -6.91
C MET A 191 12.08 -4.80 -7.95
N THR A 192 12.98 -5.65 -8.44
CA THR A 192 12.62 -6.79 -9.27
C THR A 192 12.17 -7.92 -8.35
N MET A 193 10.87 -8.11 -8.21
CA MET A 193 10.34 -9.33 -7.55
C MET A 193 10.37 -10.49 -8.57
N PRO A 194 10.88 -11.67 -8.22
CA PRO A 194 10.67 -12.86 -9.03
C PRO A 194 9.18 -13.19 -9.03
N LEU A 195 8.65 -13.47 -10.21
CA LEU A 195 7.31 -14.05 -10.38
C LEU A 195 7.27 -15.39 -9.64
N PRO A 196 6.14 -15.76 -8.99
CA PRO A 196 5.98 -17.12 -8.50
C PRO A 196 6.13 -18.08 -9.70
N GLU A 197 7.02 -19.06 -9.57
CA GLU A 197 7.14 -20.14 -10.53
C GLU A 197 5.81 -20.88 -10.56
N ASP A 198 5.20 -20.97 -11.74
CA ASP A 198 4.04 -21.83 -11.98
C ASP A 198 4.48 -23.26 -11.66
N GLU A 199 3.97 -23.85 -10.59
CA GLU A 199 4.01 -25.28 -10.37
C GLU A 199 3.27 -25.95 -11.52
N LYS A 200 4.04 -26.35 -12.54
CA LYS A 200 3.59 -27.33 -13.50
C LYS A 200 3.58 -28.68 -12.83
N ASN A 201 2.40 -29.20 -12.55
CA ASN A 201 2.13 -30.61 -12.62
C ASN A 201 0.69 -30.89 -13.01
#